data_8926499d3c67100fe3afedb91f6d92a6
#
_entry.id   8926499d3c67100fe3afedb91f6d92a6
#
_cell.length_a   1.000
_cell.length_b   1.000
_cell.length_c   1.000
_cell.angle_alpha   90.00
_cell.angle_beta   90.00
_cell.angle_gamma   90.00
#
_symmetry.space_group_name_H-M   'P 1'
#
loop_
_entity.id
_entity.type
_entity.pdbx_description
1 polymer ?
#
loop_
_entity_poly.entity_id
_entity_poly.type
_entity_poly.pdbx_seq_one_letter_code
_entity_poly.pdbx_strand_id
1 'polypeptide(L)'
;ILDASQQDAGRQASRHDADNHGAGQHGADAETAFDSLLDHVRAEFDTTFTWDYERSRDGLNRLYEKAKRSQWNVSDDLDWSIDVDPERAIRLQVEATGVPAGMPARSLLDVKGSPVATWDDDTWVEFAVQAQSASLSQFLHGEQGALLCTARLVEAVPWIDAKYYAATQVVDEARHVEAFARYLDEKMPAIYPINENLKSLIDQVLRDERWDLVYLGMQVVIEGLALAAFGLMLGTTQEPLLKAMLRYVMADEARHVAFGILSLQELYEDMDAAEFRVRQEFAYEACNMMRRRTLNSELWPSFGISNAEIEALLPSQQSQQRMQHLLFSKIVPNCKKLGLLDLRDGWLRERFQEMGIIQYENWENTAEALTIGDAVEPIHAGSVESADSAGPVTS
;
A
#
# COMPACT_ATOMS: atom_id res chain seq x y z
N ILE A 1 -18.71 -30.20 27.00
CA ILE A 1 -18.82 -31.22 28.02
C ILE A 1 -17.42 -31.65 28.44
N LEU A 2 -16.94 -31.13 29.54
CA LEU A 2 -16.19 -31.80 30.58
C LEU A 2 -15.88 -30.82 31.69
N ASP A 3 -16.66 -30.96 32.72
CA ASP A 3 -16.51 -30.41 34.04
C ASP A 3 -15.50 -31.25 34.81
N ALA A 4 -14.61 -30.64 35.55
CA ALA A 4 -13.96 -31.29 36.69
C ALA A 4 -13.37 -30.22 37.64
N SER A 5 -14.08 -30.06 38.69
CA SER A 5 -13.77 -29.38 39.94
C SER A 5 -12.57 -29.93 40.69
N GLN A 6 -11.88 -29.00 41.36
CA GLN A 6 -11.27 -29.05 42.70
C GLN A 6 -10.43 -30.30 43.12
N GLN A 7 -9.21 -30.04 43.56
CA GLN A 7 -8.81 -30.29 44.97
C GLN A 7 -7.45 -29.67 45.31
N ASP A 8 -7.53 -28.92 46.33
CA ASP A 8 -6.63 -28.31 47.26
C ASP A 8 -5.69 -29.32 47.93
N ALA A 9 -4.44 -28.90 48.18
CA ALA A 9 -3.70 -29.26 49.41
C ALA A 9 -2.33 -28.54 49.42
N GLY A 10 -2.18 -27.66 50.37
CA GLY A 10 -0.98 -26.95 50.68
C GLY A 10 0.16 -27.78 51.29
N ARG A 11 1.35 -27.22 51.19
CA ARG A 11 2.42 -27.36 52.20
C ARG A 11 3.35 -26.15 52.21
N GLN A 12 3.53 -25.68 53.43
CA GLN A 12 4.38 -24.57 53.85
C GLN A 12 5.89 -24.89 53.82
N ALA A 13 6.60 -23.78 53.74
CA ALA A 13 7.88 -23.45 54.41
C ALA A 13 9.17 -23.77 53.62
N SER A 14 10.11 -22.94 53.43
CA SER A 14 10.75 -21.89 54.20
C SER A 14 11.91 -21.28 53.40
N ARG A 15 12.04 -19.96 53.46
CA ARG A 15 13.22 -19.09 53.43
C ARG A 15 14.49 -19.53 52.66
N HIS A 16 14.79 -18.77 51.62
CA HIS A 16 16.12 -18.07 51.55
C HIS A 16 15.92 -16.81 50.70
N ASP A 17 16.05 -15.67 51.36
CA ASP A 17 16.32 -14.38 50.73
C ASP A 17 17.76 -14.41 50.21
N ALA A 18 17.94 -14.09 48.94
CA ALA A 18 19.09 -13.40 48.41
C ALA A 18 18.85 -12.99 46.95
N ASP A 19 18.84 -11.69 46.72
CA ASP A 19 19.21 -10.97 45.49
C ASP A 19 18.57 -11.38 44.16
N ASN A 20 17.41 -10.78 43.87
CA ASN A 20 16.96 -10.60 42.49
C ASN A 20 16.25 -9.25 42.30
N HIS A 21 17.00 -8.15 42.40
CA HIS A 21 16.49 -6.78 42.17
C HIS A 21 16.91 -6.19 40.82
N GLY A 22 17.19 -7.01 39.80
CA GLY A 22 17.60 -6.54 38.48
C GLY A 22 16.76 -7.02 37.27
N ALA A 23 16.09 -8.16 37.40
CA ALA A 23 15.43 -8.77 36.24
C ALA A 23 13.97 -8.33 36.04
N GLY A 24 13.30 -7.82 37.06
CA GLY A 24 11.90 -7.43 36.99
C GLY A 24 11.63 -6.07 36.34
N GLN A 25 12.55 -5.11 36.50
CA GLN A 25 12.38 -3.76 35.93
C GLN A 25 12.63 -3.76 34.40
N HIS A 26 13.67 -4.45 33.93
CA HIS A 26 13.94 -4.55 32.48
C HIS A 26 12.83 -5.30 31.72
N GLY A 27 12.14 -6.26 32.33
CA GLY A 27 11.00 -6.94 31.75
C GLY A 27 9.76 -6.05 31.64
N ALA A 28 9.47 -5.29 32.71
CA ALA A 28 8.33 -4.37 32.76
C ALA A 28 8.54 -3.15 31.83
N ASP A 29 9.77 -2.64 31.72
CA ASP A 29 10.10 -1.53 30.82
C ASP A 29 10.05 -1.96 29.34
N ALA A 30 10.43 -3.20 29.03
CA ALA A 30 10.34 -3.76 27.68
C ALA A 30 8.88 -4.06 27.29
N GLU A 31 8.06 -4.56 28.20
CA GLU A 31 6.64 -4.84 27.98
C GLU A 31 5.85 -3.53 27.77
N THR A 32 6.08 -2.50 28.59
CA THR A 32 5.48 -1.16 28.40
C THR A 32 5.96 -0.48 27.12
N ALA A 33 7.21 -0.67 26.71
CA ALA A 33 7.70 -0.15 25.44
C ALA A 33 7.05 -0.85 24.23
N PHE A 34 6.86 -2.17 24.29
CA PHE A 34 6.16 -2.92 23.25
C PHE A 34 4.69 -2.52 23.15
N ASP A 35 3.98 -2.42 24.27
CA ASP A 35 2.57 -2.01 24.31
C ASP A 35 2.35 -0.63 23.68
N SER A 36 3.33 0.27 23.77
CA SER A 36 3.26 1.59 23.14
C SER A 36 3.33 1.56 21.60
N LEU A 37 3.76 0.44 21.02
CA LEU A 37 3.81 0.22 19.58
C LEU A 37 2.53 -0.45 19.04
N LEU A 38 1.63 -0.88 19.92
CA LEU A 38 0.39 -1.54 19.54
C LEU A 38 -0.73 -0.52 19.38
N ASP A 39 -1.51 -0.69 18.33
CA ASP A 39 -2.79 -0.01 18.15
C ASP A 39 -3.92 -1.04 18.04
N HIS A 40 -5.05 -0.74 18.65
CA HIS A 40 -6.17 -1.67 18.75
C HIS A 40 -7.41 -1.12 18.05
N VAL A 41 -7.78 -1.72 16.93
CA VAL A 41 -9.03 -1.44 16.23
C VAL A 41 -10.04 -2.53 16.60
N ARG A 42 -11.07 -2.15 17.36
CA ARG A 42 -12.17 -3.08 17.66
C ARG A 42 -13.09 -3.17 16.45
N ALA A 43 -13.33 -4.39 15.97
CA ALA A 43 -14.26 -4.70 14.90
C ALA A 43 -15.14 -5.89 15.31
N GLU A 44 -16.40 -5.86 14.89
CA GLU A 44 -17.36 -6.95 15.08
C GLU A 44 -17.87 -7.36 13.69
N PHE A 45 -17.85 -8.66 13.37
CA PHE A 45 -18.36 -9.20 12.11
C PHE A 45 -18.66 -10.69 12.24
N ASP A 46 -19.49 -11.19 11.34
CA ASP A 46 -19.87 -12.59 11.31
C ASP A 46 -18.87 -13.43 10.51
N THR A 47 -18.43 -14.55 11.07
CA THR A 47 -17.66 -15.54 10.33
C THR A 47 -18.61 -16.44 9.52
N THR A 48 -18.44 -16.47 8.21
CA THR A 48 -19.29 -17.22 7.29
C THR A 48 -18.63 -18.54 6.88
N PHE A 49 -19.27 -19.67 7.23
CA PHE A 49 -18.90 -20.98 6.71
C PHE A 49 -19.59 -21.23 5.38
N THR A 50 -18.83 -21.73 4.39
CA THR A 50 -19.36 -22.16 3.08
C THR A 50 -19.21 -23.68 2.97
N TRP A 51 -20.32 -24.39 3.03
CA TRP A 51 -20.34 -25.86 2.95
C TRP A 51 -20.43 -26.40 1.53
N ASP A 52 -20.59 -25.51 0.57
CA ASP A 52 -20.48 -25.81 -0.85
C ASP A 52 -19.02 -25.58 -1.29
N TYR A 53 -18.39 -26.63 -1.79
CA TYR A 53 -17.00 -26.64 -2.25
C TYR A 53 -16.90 -26.67 -3.78
N GLU A 54 -18.01 -26.54 -4.48
CA GLU A 54 -18.02 -26.42 -5.93
C GLU A 54 -17.39 -25.07 -6.36
N ARG A 55 -16.42 -25.16 -7.25
CA ARG A 55 -15.71 -24.00 -7.76
C ARG A 55 -16.45 -23.44 -8.97
N SER A 56 -17.44 -22.61 -8.71
CA SER A 56 -18.37 -22.09 -9.72
C SER A 56 -17.97 -20.73 -10.32
N ARG A 57 -16.97 -20.04 -9.73
CA ARG A 57 -16.57 -18.69 -10.13
C ARG A 57 -15.26 -18.72 -10.91
N ASP A 58 -15.33 -18.95 -12.23
CA ASP A 58 -14.18 -19.09 -13.11
C ASP A 58 -13.17 -17.94 -13.04
N GLY A 59 -13.64 -16.69 -12.90
CA GLY A 59 -12.77 -15.52 -12.74
C GLY A 59 -11.88 -15.61 -11.51
N LEU A 60 -12.49 -15.89 -10.35
CA LEU A 60 -11.79 -16.06 -9.09
C LEU A 60 -10.87 -17.28 -9.10
N ASN A 61 -11.32 -18.37 -9.72
CA ASN A 61 -10.52 -19.56 -9.92
C ASN A 61 -9.24 -19.30 -10.70
N ARG A 62 -9.33 -18.57 -11.80
CA ARG A 62 -8.15 -18.19 -12.61
C ARG A 62 -7.20 -17.29 -11.83
N LEU A 63 -7.71 -16.33 -11.06
CA LEU A 63 -6.88 -15.48 -10.19
C LEU A 63 -6.15 -16.30 -9.13
N TYR A 64 -6.85 -17.22 -8.46
CA TYR A 64 -6.26 -18.10 -7.45
C TYR A 64 -5.14 -18.98 -8.04
N GLU A 65 -5.40 -19.61 -9.21
CA GLU A 65 -4.37 -20.41 -9.89
C GLU A 65 -3.16 -19.56 -10.32
N LYS A 66 -3.40 -18.32 -10.79
CA LYS A 66 -2.34 -17.38 -11.13
C LYS A 66 -1.53 -16.96 -9.90
N ALA A 67 -2.20 -16.59 -8.81
CA ALA A 67 -1.55 -16.21 -7.56
C ALA A 67 -0.60 -17.31 -7.02
N LYS A 68 -1.05 -18.57 -7.02
CA LYS A 68 -0.20 -19.70 -6.60
C LYS A 68 1.05 -19.91 -7.46
N ARG A 69 1.00 -19.57 -8.74
CA ARG A 69 2.14 -19.72 -9.67
C ARG A 69 3.07 -18.51 -9.67
N SER A 70 2.59 -17.35 -9.24
CA SER A 70 3.32 -16.08 -9.23
C SER A 70 3.91 -15.75 -7.87
N GLN A 71 4.09 -16.75 -7.01
CA GLN A 71 4.70 -16.55 -5.69
C GLN A 71 6.18 -16.20 -5.82
N TRP A 72 6.64 -15.28 -5.03
CA TRP A 72 8.02 -14.85 -4.94
C TRP A 72 8.46 -14.78 -3.47
N ASN A 73 9.75 -14.71 -3.23
CA ASN A 73 10.34 -14.71 -1.89
C ASN A 73 11.22 -13.46 -1.73
N VAL A 74 10.97 -12.70 -0.67
CA VAL A 74 11.69 -11.46 -0.38
C VAL A 74 13.20 -11.70 -0.27
N SER A 75 13.61 -12.80 0.32
CA SER A 75 15.02 -13.09 0.55
C SER A 75 15.75 -13.66 -0.67
N ASP A 76 15.03 -14.38 -1.54
CA ASP A 76 15.65 -15.15 -2.64
C ASP A 76 15.52 -14.43 -4.00
N ASP A 77 14.41 -13.71 -4.24
CA ASP A 77 14.09 -13.10 -5.53
C ASP A 77 14.49 -11.63 -5.62
N LEU A 78 14.89 -11.01 -4.50
CA LEU A 78 15.41 -9.65 -4.45
C LEU A 78 16.90 -9.66 -4.06
N ASP A 79 17.72 -8.95 -4.82
CA ASP A 79 19.16 -8.87 -4.55
C ASP A 79 19.47 -7.83 -3.46
N TRP A 80 19.42 -8.24 -2.22
CA TRP A 80 19.73 -7.41 -1.04
C TRP A 80 21.20 -7.04 -0.91
N SER A 81 22.11 -7.66 -1.70
CA SER A 81 23.52 -7.31 -1.73
C SER A 81 23.80 -5.98 -2.44
N ILE A 82 22.81 -5.44 -3.15
CA ILE A 82 22.91 -4.13 -3.79
C ILE A 82 23.15 -3.06 -2.70
N ASP A 83 24.27 -2.35 -2.83
CA ASP A 83 24.58 -1.18 -2.01
C ASP A 83 23.74 -0.01 -2.50
N VAL A 84 22.78 0.43 -1.68
CA VAL A 84 21.88 1.55 -1.98
C VAL A 84 22.39 2.79 -1.26
N ASP A 85 22.79 3.79 -2.04
CA ASP A 85 23.05 5.15 -1.59
C ASP A 85 21.83 6.01 -1.94
N PRO A 86 20.96 6.36 -0.96
CA PRO A 86 19.71 7.09 -1.21
C PRO A 86 19.95 8.48 -1.83
N GLU A 87 20.99 9.20 -1.40
CA GLU A 87 21.30 10.52 -1.94
C GLU A 87 21.71 10.43 -3.41
N ARG A 88 22.58 9.48 -3.74
CA ARG A 88 22.98 9.22 -5.12
C ARG A 88 21.80 8.82 -5.98
N ALA A 89 20.92 7.97 -5.46
CA ALA A 89 19.71 7.54 -6.16
C ALA A 89 18.79 8.74 -6.49
N ILE A 90 18.58 9.64 -5.53
CA ILE A 90 17.82 10.88 -5.73
C ILE A 90 18.49 11.80 -6.75
N ARG A 91 19.80 12.01 -6.70
CA ARG A 91 20.53 12.84 -7.67
C ARG A 91 20.37 12.28 -9.09
N LEU A 92 20.55 10.99 -9.29
CA LEU A 92 20.35 10.31 -10.58
C LEU A 92 18.91 10.44 -11.08
N GLN A 93 17.94 10.34 -10.19
CA GLN A 93 16.52 10.49 -10.52
C GLN A 93 16.22 11.93 -10.96
N VAL A 94 16.73 12.94 -10.25
CA VAL A 94 16.57 14.35 -10.63
C VAL A 94 17.23 14.64 -11.97
N GLU A 95 18.41 14.09 -12.24
CA GLU A 95 19.07 14.20 -13.55
C GLU A 95 18.22 13.60 -14.67
N ALA A 96 17.59 12.44 -14.42
CA ALA A 96 16.80 11.72 -15.42
C ALA A 96 15.42 12.33 -15.69
N THR A 97 14.76 12.87 -14.65
CA THR A 97 13.34 13.26 -14.69
C THR A 97 13.08 14.75 -14.42
N GLY A 98 14.07 15.47 -13.91
CA GLY A 98 13.96 16.86 -13.45
C GLY A 98 13.27 17.03 -12.10
N VAL A 99 12.76 15.96 -11.47
CA VAL A 99 12.06 16.01 -10.17
C VAL A 99 12.31 14.73 -9.35
N PRO A 100 12.41 14.83 -8.02
CA PRO A 100 12.34 13.67 -7.15
C PRO A 100 10.93 13.06 -7.15
N ALA A 101 10.83 11.75 -6.95
CA ALA A 101 9.53 11.06 -6.89
C ALA A 101 8.65 11.61 -5.77
N GLY A 102 7.37 11.84 -6.07
CA GLY A 102 6.41 12.34 -5.08
C GLY A 102 6.62 13.81 -4.66
N MET A 103 7.56 14.50 -5.29
CA MET A 103 7.85 15.90 -4.99
C MET A 103 7.37 16.82 -6.13
N PRO A 104 6.93 18.06 -5.84
CA PRO A 104 6.79 19.07 -6.86
C PRO A 104 8.18 19.42 -7.43
N ALA A 105 8.22 19.82 -8.70
CA ALA A 105 9.47 20.29 -9.29
C ALA A 105 10.03 21.47 -8.46
N ARG A 106 11.33 21.47 -8.18
CA ARG A 106 12.00 22.54 -7.43
C ARG A 106 11.64 23.93 -7.98
N SER A 107 11.57 24.06 -9.30
CA SER A 107 11.17 25.30 -9.98
C SER A 107 9.77 25.81 -9.60
N LEU A 108 8.89 24.96 -9.11
CA LEU A 108 7.55 25.34 -8.64
C LEU A 108 7.57 25.87 -7.20
N LEU A 109 8.55 25.48 -6.41
CA LEU A 109 8.75 25.93 -5.03
C LEU A 109 9.80 27.04 -4.91
N ASP A 110 10.69 27.17 -5.90
CA ASP A 110 11.74 28.19 -5.96
C ASP A 110 11.19 29.57 -6.43
N VAL A 111 10.06 29.95 -5.84
CA VAL A 111 9.46 31.27 -6.07
C VAL A 111 10.08 32.25 -5.09
N LYS A 112 10.43 33.47 -5.57
CA LYS A 112 10.99 34.51 -4.71
C LYS A 112 10.09 34.77 -3.50
N GLY A 113 10.64 34.59 -2.32
CA GLY A 113 9.91 34.69 -1.05
C GLY A 113 9.37 33.36 -0.52
N SER A 114 9.57 32.24 -1.24
CA SER A 114 9.34 30.91 -0.73
C SER A 114 10.36 30.56 0.35
N PRO A 115 9.97 29.92 1.46
CA PRO A 115 10.91 29.44 2.48
C PRO A 115 11.98 28.52 1.91
N VAL A 116 11.66 27.74 0.87
CA VAL A 116 12.57 26.79 0.22
C VAL A 116 13.51 27.44 -0.82
N ALA A 117 13.30 28.70 -1.18
CA ALA A 117 14.13 29.38 -2.17
C ALA A 117 15.58 29.58 -1.71
N THR A 118 15.84 29.45 -0.41
CA THR A 118 17.18 29.58 0.17
C THR A 118 17.90 28.24 0.34
N TRP A 119 17.24 27.13 0.01
CA TRP A 119 17.84 25.80 0.13
C TRP A 119 18.88 25.58 -0.97
N ASP A 120 20.05 25.09 -0.57
CA ASP A 120 21.05 24.57 -1.49
C ASP A 120 20.67 23.18 -2.03
N ASP A 121 21.47 22.65 -2.93
CA ASP A 121 21.20 21.36 -3.57
C ASP A 121 21.29 20.20 -2.59
N ASP A 122 22.13 20.30 -1.56
CA ASP A 122 22.29 19.26 -0.56
C ASP A 122 21.06 19.19 0.36
N THR A 123 20.54 20.33 0.80
CA THR A 123 19.28 20.40 1.57
C THR A 123 18.10 19.84 0.77
N TRP A 124 18.06 20.12 -0.54
CA TRP A 124 17.02 19.54 -1.42
C TRP A 124 17.13 18.02 -1.54
N VAL A 125 18.34 17.49 -1.66
CA VAL A 125 18.57 16.04 -1.72
C VAL A 125 18.22 15.39 -0.39
N GLU A 126 18.65 15.96 0.72
CA GLU A 126 18.29 15.48 2.06
C GLU A 126 16.77 15.43 2.24
N PHE A 127 16.08 16.52 1.93
CA PHE A 127 14.61 16.55 2.00
C PHE A 127 13.97 15.47 1.10
N ALA A 128 14.47 15.28 -0.11
CA ALA A 128 13.93 14.30 -1.04
C ALA A 128 14.17 12.86 -0.58
N VAL A 129 15.31 12.56 0.05
CA VAL A 129 15.58 11.25 0.69
C VAL A 129 14.60 10.99 1.83
N GLN A 130 14.38 11.98 2.72
CA GLN A 130 13.43 11.87 3.80
C GLN A 130 11.98 11.73 3.28
N ALA A 131 11.61 12.45 2.22
CA ALA A 131 10.31 12.35 1.58
C ALA A 131 10.08 10.97 0.95
N GLN A 132 11.12 10.36 0.38
CA GLN A 132 11.06 9.00 -0.12
C GLN A 132 10.89 7.99 1.02
N SER A 133 11.65 8.14 2.12
CA SER A 133 11.49 7.33 3.34
C SER A 133 10.06 7.43 3.88
N ALA A 134 9.53 8.65 4.01
CA ALA A 134 8.17 8.86 4.49
C ALA A 134 7.13 8.22 3.56
N SER A 135 7.30 8.32 2.25
CA SER A 135 6.39 7.70 1.28
C SER A 135 6.42 6.18 1.35
N LEU A 136 7.60 5.58 1.41
CA LEU A 136 7.77 4.12 1.56
C LEU A 136 7.22 3.62 2.91
N SER A 137 7.33 4.43 3.98
CA SER A 137 6.72 4.11 5.27
C SER A 137 5.19 4.10 5.20
N GLN A 138 4.58 5.03 4.44
CA GLN A 138 3.13 5.00 4.22
C GLN A 138 2.70 3.76 3.43
N PHE A 139 3.52 3.29 2.49
CA PHE A 139 3.26 2.02 1.82
C PHE A 139 3.34 0.86 2.80
N LEU A 140 4.42 0.73 3.58
CA LEU A 140 4.55 -0.29 4.64
C LEU A 140 3.31 -0.36 5.53
N HIS A 141 2.83 0.79 6.01
CA HIS A 141 1.64 0.84 6.89
C HIS A 141 0.35 0.50 6.14
N GLY A 142 0.24 0.89 4.88
CA GLY A 142 -0.85 0.52 3.98
C GLY A 142 -0.95 -0.99 3.78
N GLU A 143 0.20 -1.63 3.47
CA GLU A 143 0.30 -3.09 3.30
C GLU A 143 -0.08 -3.86 4.58
N GLN A 144 0.33 -3.37 5.76
CA GLN A 144 -0.15 -3.95 7.02
C GLN A 144 -1.66 -3.81 7.18
N GLY A 145 -2.23 -2.68 6.79
CA GLY A 145 -3.68 -2.48 6.74
C GLY A 145 -4.35 -3.46 5.78
N ALA A 146 -3.78 -3.65 4.58
CA ALA A 146 -4.26 -4.60 3.58
C ALA A 146 -4.21 -6.05 4.08
N LEU A 147 -3.12 -6.43 4.75
CA LEU A 147 -2.96 -7.72 5.40
C LEU A 147 -4.12 -8.01 6.38
N LEU A 148 -4.44 -7.06 7.25
CA LEU A 148 -5.49 -7.20 8.25
C LEU A 148 -6.90 -7.21 7.62
N CYS A 149 -7.17 -6.33 6.66
CA CYS A 149 -8.42 -6.27 5.93
C CYS A 149 -8.68 -7.57 5.14
N THR A 150 -7.67 -8.06 4.44
CA THR A 150 -7.77 -9.28 3.62
C THR A 150 -7.95 -10.54 4.48
N ALA A 151 -7.29 -10.61 5.64
CA ALA A 151 -7.53 -11.68 6.61
C ALA A 151 -9.01 -11.73 7.05
N ARG A 152 -9.65 -10.59 7.26
CA ARG A 152 -11.11 -10.50 7.52
C ARG A 152 -11.95 -11.02 6.37
N LEU A 153 -11.55 -10.74 5.13
CA LEU A 153 -12.30 -11.22 3.97
C LEU A 153 -12.31 -12.76 3.90
N VAL A 154 -11.24 -13.45 4.34
CA VAL A 154 -11.23 -14.92 4.43
C VAL A 154 -12.37 -15.43 5.31
N GLU A 155 -12.68 -14.74 6.41
CA GLU A 155 -13.75 -15.11 7.32
C GLU A 155 -15.14 -14.75 6.78
N ALA A 156 -15.28 -13.56 6.19
CA ALA A 156 -16.59 -12.94 5.94
C ALA A 156 -17.21 -13.29 4.58
N VAL A 157 -16.39 -13.50 3.52
CA VAL A 157 -16.95 -13.70 2.16
C VAL A 157 -17.73 -15.00 2.04
N PRO A 158 -18.86 -15.00 1.29
CA PRO A 158 -19.75 -16.17 1.24
C PRO A 158 -19.28 -17.29 0.29
N TRP A 159 -18.40 -17.01 -0.68
CA TRP A 159 -18.01 -17.97 -1.71
C TRP A 159 -16.68 -18.64 -1.39
N ILE A 160 -16.61 -19.94 -1.58
CA ILE A 160 -15.38 -20.72 -1.33
C ILE A 160 -14.22 -20.24 -2.25
N ASP A 161 -14.52 -19.91 -3.51
CA ASP A 161 -13.54 -19.38 -4.46
C ASP A 161 -12.92 -18.06 -3.97
N ALA A 162 -13.73 -17.18 -3.37
CA ALA A 162 -13.26 -15.93 -2.80
C ALA A 162 -12.40 -16.15 -1.54
N LYS A 163 -12.78 -17.11 -0.68
CA LYS A 163 -11.96 -17.47 0.49
C LYS A 163 -10.58 -18.00 0.08
N TYR A 164 -10.50 -18.81 -0.96
CA TYR A 164 -9.23 -19.33 -1.47
C TYR A 164 -8.35 -18.22 -1.98
N TYR A 165 -8.91 -17.28 -2.77
CA TYR A 165 -8.12 -16.17 -3.27
C TYR A 165 -7.70 -15.21 -2.14
N ALA A 166 -8.62 -14.82 -1.26
CA ALA A 166 -8.31 -13.98 -0.12
C ALA A 166 -7.16 -14.56 0.74
N ALA A 167 -7.14 -15.89 0.95
CA ALA A 167 -6.05 -16.54 1.69
C ALA A 167 -4.69 -16.41 0.97
N THR A 168 -4.65 -16.44 -0.38
CA THR A 168 -3.39 -16.17 -1.12
C THR A 168 -3.00 -14.70 -1.03
N GLN A 169 -3.96 -13.78 -1.08
CA GLN A 169 -3.69 -12.36 -0.91
C GLN A 169 -3.12 -12.05 0.48
N VAL A 170 -3.60 -12.68 1.55
CA VAL A 170 -2.98 -12.54 2.89
C VAL A 170 -1.48 -12.88 2.88
N VAL A 171 -1.07 -13.90 2.12
CA VAL A 171 0.35 -14.23 1.95
C VAL A 171 1.09 -13.18 1.13
N ASP A 172 0.46 -12.65 0.07
CA ASP A 172 1.03 -11.59 -0.75
C ASP A 172 1.27 -10.33 0.12
N GLU A 173 0.26 -9.87 0.88
CA GLU A 173 0.38 -8.71 1.78
C GLU A 173 1.44 -8.88 2.87
N ALA A 174 1.58 -10.09 3.43
CA ALA A 174 2.64 -10.37 4.40
C ALA A 174 4.04 -10.18 3.79
N ARG A 175 4.23 -10.61 2.53
CA ARG A 175 5.50 -10.38 1.79
C ARG A 175 5.72 -8.90 1.50
N HIS A 176 4.67 -8.16 1.14
CA HIS A 176 4.79 -6.72 0.90
C HIS A 176 5.25 -6.00 2.16
N VAL A 177 4.63 -6.28 3.32
CA VAL A 177 5.07 -5.76 4.62
C VAL A 177 6.53 -6.10 4.89
N GLU A 178 6.94 -7.37 4.70
CA GLU A 178 8.32 -7.82 4.88
C GLU A 178 9.29 -7.05 3.96
N ALA A 179 8.95 -6.93 2.67
CA ALA A 179 9.80 -6.28 1.68
C ALA A 179 10.01 -4.78 1.97
N PHE A 180 8.91 -4.05 2.25
CA PHE A 180 9.01 -2.63 2.59
C PHE A 180 9.70 -2.38 3.92
N ALA A 181 9.42 -3.20 4.95
CA ALA A 181 10.07 -3.09 6.25
C ALA A 181 11.57 -3.29 6.13
N ARG A 182 12.00 -4.34 5.42
CA ARG A 182 13.43 -4.63 5.21
C ARG A 182 14.11 -3.55 4.37
N TYR A 183 13.46 -3.07 3.30
CA TYR A 183 14.02 -1.99 2.47
C TYR A 183 14.22 -0.70 3.28
N LEU A 184 13.24 -0.33 4.09
CA LEU A 184 13.33 0.83 4.97
C LEU A 184 14.42 0.68 6.03
N ASP A 185 14.52 -0.47 6.67
CA ASP A 185 15.50 -0.73 7.72
C ASP A 185 16.94 -0.77 7.18
N GLU A 186 17.16 -1.46 6.04
CA GLU A 186 18.51 -1.67 5.51
C GLU A 186 19.00 -0.56 4.57
N LYS A 187 18.09 0.17 3.89
CA LYS A 187 18.43 1.04 2.76
C LYS A 187 18.02 2.49 2.93
N MET A 188 17.17 2.82 3.90
CA MET A 188 16.65 4.16 4.08
C MET A 188 17.00 4.72 5.48
N PRO A 189 17.06 6.05 5.65
CA PRO A 189 17.52 6.64 6.92
C PRO A 189 16.52 6.52 8.08
N ALA A 190 15.21 6.34 7.78
CA ALA A 190 14.17 6.33 8.81
C ALA A 190 12.90 5.62 8.37
N ILE A 191 12.14 5.10 9.33
CA ILE A 191 10.74 4.70 9.20
C ILE A 191 9.89 5.78 9.86
N TYR A 192 8.97 6.35 9.10
CA TYR A 192 8.06 7.38 9.57
C TYR A 192 6.74 6.76 10.06
N PRO A 193 6.07 7.38 11.05
CA PRO A 193 4.77 6.90 11.50
C PRO A 193 3.70 7.00 10.39
N ILE A 194 2.65 6.21 10.54
CA ILE A 194 1.47 6.31 9.66
C ILE A 194 0.84 7.70 9.76
N ASN A 195 0.47 8.29 8.62
CA ASN A 195 -0.24 9.57 8.65
C ASN A 195 -1.72 9.36 9.02
N GLU A 196 -2.29 10.38 9.67
CA GLU A 196 -3.64 10.35 10.23
C GLU A 196 -4.74 10.06 9.18
N ASN A 197 -4.57 10.52 7.94
CA ASN A 197 -5.58 10.28 6.89
C ASN A 197 -5.59 8.81 6.44
N LEU A 198 -4.42 8.21 6.24
CA LEU A 198 -4.30 6.79 5.89
C LEU A 198 -4.79 5.92 7.04
N LYS A 199 -4.36 6.25 8.28
CA LYS A 199 -4.81 5.56 9.48
C LYS A 199 -6.33 5.60 9.62
N SER A 200 -6.92 6.79 9.49
CA SER A 200 -8.38 6.98 9.59
C SER A 200 -9.14 6.17 8.53
N LEU A 201 -8.63 6.11 7.31
CA LEU A 201 -9.25 5.32 6.23
C LEU A 201 -9.16 3.82 6.53
N ILE A 202 -7.98 3.32 6.92
CA ILE A 202 -7.81 1.90 7.28
C ILE A 202 -8.69 1.54 8.47
N ASP A 203 -8.73 2.38 9.51
CA ASP A 203 -9.57 2.18 10.68
C ASP A 203 -11.07 2.10 10.31
N GLN A 204 -11.54 2.94 9.39
CA GLN A 204 -12.92 2.91 8.91
C GLN A 204 -13.23 1.62 8.16
N VAL A 205 -12.33 1.19 7.26
CA VAL A 205 -12.46 -0.07 6.52
C VAL A 205 -12.48 -1.26 7.48
N LEU A 206 -11.56 -1.29 8.46
CA LEU A 206 -11.49 -2.38 9.45
C LEU A 206 -12.69 -2.43 10.40
N ARG A 207 -13.39 -1.33 10.64
CA ARG A 207 -14.57 -1.29 11.53
C ARG A 207 -15.87 -1.63 10.83
N ASP A 208 -15.91 -1.58 9.51
CA ASP A 208 -17.14 -1.87 8.78
C ASP A 208 -17.49 -3.35 8.85
N GLU A 209 -18.72 -3.67 9.24
CA GLU A 209 -19.21 -5.05 9.36
C GLU A 209 -19.53 -5.69 7.99
N ARG A 210 -19.67 -4.86 6.97
CA ARG A 210 -20.04 -5.27 5.61
C ARG A 210 -18.79 -5.62 4.82
N TRP A 211 -18.61 -6.88 4.54
CA TRP A 211 -17.44 -7.38 3.83
C TRP A 211 -17.23 -6.72 2.45
N ASP A 212 -18.31 -6.35 1.76
CA ASP A 212 -18.23 -5.68 0.45
C ASP A 212 -17.68 -4.25 0.55
N LEU A 213 -17.92 -3.53 1.65
CA LEU A 213 -17.29 -2.24 1.90
C LEU A 213 -15.81 -2.39 2.29
N VAL A 214 -15.43 -3.49 2.94
CA VAL A 214 -14.01 -3.80 3.14
C VAL A 214 -13.31 -4.00 1.79
N TYR A 215 -13.91 -4.74 0.85
CA TYR A 215 -13.40 -4.85 -0.52
C TYR A 215 -13.31 -3.50 -1.24
N LEU A 216 -14.40 -2.74 -1.21
CA LEU A 216 -14.44 -1.44 -1.90
C LEU A 216 -13.37 -0.49 -1.35
N GLY A 217 -13.23 -0.46 -0.03
CA GLY A 217 -12.25 0.40 0.65
C GLY A 217 -10.81 -0.05 0.42
N MET A 218 -10.52 -1.33 0.56
CA MET A 218 -9.17 -1.84 0.45
C MET A 218 -8.80 -2.11 -1.02
N GLN A 219 -9.37 -3.11 -1.68
CA GLN A 219 -8.91 -3.53 -3.00
C GLN A 219 -9.19 -2.50 -4.11
N VAL A 220 -10.26 -1.71 -4.01
CA VAL A 220 -10.60 -0.76 -5.07
C VAL A 220 -9.99 0.63 -4.82
N VAL A 221 -10.12 1.15 -3.59
CA VAL A 221 -9.66 2.51 -3.28
C VAL A 221 -8.19 2.52 -2.84
N ILE A 222 -7.82 1.82 -1.77
CA ILE A 222 -6.47 1.91 -1.19
C ILE A 222 -5.43 1.28 -2.12
N GLU A 223 -5.63 0.03 -2.56
CA GLU A 223 -4.71 -0.65 -3.47
C GLU A 223 -4.72 -0.02 -4.88
N GLY A 224 -5.87 0.52 -5.32
CA GLY A 224 -5.95 1.33 -6.54
C GLY A 224 -5.05 2.57 -6.48
N LEU A 225 -5.01 3.27 -5.34
CA LEU A 225 -4.09 4.39 -5.11
C LEU A 225 -2.64 3.92 -5.00
N ALA A 226 -2.40 2.82 -4.29
CA ALA A 226 -1.07 2.24 -4.14
C ALA A 226 -0.48 1.89 -5.51
N LEU A 227 -1.22 1.22 -6.39
CA LEU A 227 -0.80 0.92 -7.78
C LEU A 227 -0.40 2.18 -8.55
N ALA A 228 -1.15 3.27 -8.43
CA ALA A 228 -0.79 4.51 -9.11
C ALA A 228 0.50 5.11 -8.54
N ALA A 229 0.65 5.10 -7.21
CA ALA A 229 1.84 5.62 -6.54
C ALA A 229 3.09 4.75 -6.80
N PHE A 230 2.96 3.43 -6.77
CA PHE A 230 4.03 2.50 -7.15
C PHE A 230 4.45 2.67 -8.61
N GLY A 231 3.47 2.83 -9.52
CA GLY A 231 3.76 3.08 -10.94
C GLY A 231 4.54 4.37 -11.18
N LEU A 232 4.18 5.44 -10.47
CA LEU A 232 4.91 6.70 -10.50
C LEU A 232 6.34 6.53 -9.95
N MET A 233 6.49 5.87 -8.79
CA MET A 233 7.79 5.64 -8.17
C MET A 233 8.67 4.73 -9.05
N LEU A 234 8.11 3.65 -9.60
CA LEU A 234 8.80 2.75 -10.53
C LEU A 234 9.29 3.49 -11.79
N GLY A 235 8.47 4.40 -12.33
CA GLY A 235 8.81 5.18 -13.52
C GLY A 235 9.89 6.23 -13.28
N THR A 236 10.09 6.66 -12.04
CA THR A 236 11.01 7.75 -11.70
C THR A 236 12.28 7.29 -11.00
N THR A 237 12.21 6.29 -10.12
CA THR A 237 13.41 5.81 -9.40
C THR A 237 14.46 5.25 -10.37
N GLN A 238 15.73 5.44 -10.05
CA GLN A 238 16.85 4.81 -10.76
C GLN A 238 17.50 3.68 -9.94
N GLU A 239 17.00 3.44 -8.72
CA GLU A 239 17.55 2.44 -7.81
C GLU A 239 17.04 1.04 -8.20
N PRO A 240 17.94 0.08 -8.51
CA PRO A 240 17.56 -1.20 -9.11
C PRO A 240 16.80 -2.14 -8.16
N LEU A 241 17.15 -2.17 -6.85
CA LEU A 241 16.47 -3.00 -5.86
C LEU A 241 15.02 -2.53 -5.65
N LEU A 242 14.82 -1.21 -5.50
CA LEU A 242 13.47 -0.63 -5.40
C LEU A 242 12.66 -0.90 -6.66
N LYS A 243 13.27 -0.79 -7.85
CA LYS A 243 12.60 -1.15 -9.12
C LYS A 243 12.16 -2.60 -9.14
N ALA A 244 13.00 -3.53 -8.72
CA ALA A 244 12.68 -4.95 -8.68
C ALA A 244 11.53 -5.22 -7.69
N MET A 245 11.64 -4.69 -6.47
CA MET A 245 10.61 -4.83 -5.44
C MET A 245 9.25 -4.30 -5.91
N LEU A 246 9.21 -3.06 -6.44
CA LEU A 246 7.96 -2.45 -6.91
C LEU A 246 7.32 -3.23 -8.06
N ARG A 247 8.09 -3.89 -8.95
CA ARG A 247 7.53 -4.74 -10.01
C ARG A 247 6.81 -5.95 -9.46
N TYR A 248 7.38 -6.63 -8.46
CA TYR A 248 6.73 -7.76 -7.81
C TYR A 248 5.45 -7.34 -7.10
N VAL A 249 5.54 -6.32 -6.24
CA VAL A 249 4.40 -5.78 -5.51
C VAL A 249 3.28 -5.36 -6.46
N MET A 250 3.57 -4.56 -7.49
CA MET A 250 2.56 -4.12 -8.47
C MET A 250 1.90 -5.26 -9.24
N ALA A 251 2.63 -6.36 -9.50
CA ALA A 251 2.06 -7.54 -10.15
C ALA A 251 1.06 -8.26 -9.24
N ASP A 252 1.31 -8.25 -7.92
CA ASP A 252 0.38 -8.77 -6.92
C ASP A 252 -0.83 -7.86 -6.77
N GLU A 253 -0.62 -6.55 -6.58
CA GLU A 253 -1.67 -5.54 -6.42
C GLU A 253 -2.67 -5.51 -7.58
N ALA A 254 -2.20 -5.68 -8.81
CA ALA A 254 -3.09 -5.74 -9.96
C ALA A 254 -4.06 -6.94 -9.90
N ARG A 255 -3.65 -8.05 -9.25
CA ARG A 255 -4.52 -9.21 -8.99
C ARG A 255 -5.49 -8.93 -7.86
N HIS A 256 -5.07 -8.21 -6.82
CA HIS A 256 -5.89 -7.84 -5.69
C HIS A 256 -7.04 -6.91 -6.11
N VAL A 257 -6.74 -5.90 -6.91
CA VAL A 257 -7.78 -5.03 -7.50
C VAL A 257 -8.74 -5.81 -8.39
N ALA A 258 -8.23 -6.74 -9.23
CA ALA A 258 -9.09 -7.59 -10.04
C ALA A 258 -9.99 -8.50 -9.19
N PHE A 259 -9.49 -9.01 -8.07
CA PHE A 259 -10.25 -9.79 -7.11
C PHE A 259 -11.42 -8.97 -6.53
N GLY A 260 -11.15 -7.74 -6.11
CA GLY A 260 -12.17 -6.83 -5.62
C GLY A 260 -13.29 -6.59 -6.65
N ILE A 261 -12.91 -6.29 -7.89
CA ILE A 261 -13.87 -6.03 -8.97
C ILE A 261 -14.71 -7.27 -9.27
N LEU A 262 -14.09 -8.45 -9.46
CA LEU A 262 -14.81 -9.69 -9.78
C LEU A 262 -15.73 -10.14 -8.65
N SER A 263 -15.38 -9.85 -7.39
CA SER A 263 -16.20 -10.20 -6.23
C SER A 263 -17.39 -9.28 -6.05
N LEU A 264 -17.26 -7.99 -6.41
CA LEU A 264 -18.29 -6.99 -6.14
C LEU A 264 -19.24 -6.75 -7.31
N GLN A 265 -18.82 -7.02 -8.54
CA GLN A 265 -19.58 -6.63 -9.74
C GLN A 265 -20.99 -7.22 -9.73
N GLU A 266 -21.12 -8.54 -9.55
CA GLU A 266 -22.41 -9.24 -9.51
C GLU A 266 -23.28 -8.77 -8.33
N LEU A 267 -22.67 -8.57 -7.16
CA LEU A 267 -23.36 -8.09 -5.97
C LEU A 267 -23.99 -6.70 -6.20
N TYR A 268 -23.28 -5.81 -6.86
CA TYR A 268 -23.72 -4.43 -7.04
C TYR A 268 -24.77 -4.28 -8.13
N GLU A 269 -24.81 -5.18 -9.12
CA GLU A 269 -25.87 -5.19 -10.14
C GLU A 269 -27.25 -5.43 -9.54
N ASP A 270 -27.34 -6.36 -8.57
CA ASP A 270 -28.59 -6.78 -7.94
C ASP A 270 -28.95 -5.96 -6.68
N MET A 271 -28.06 -5.08 -6.21
CA MET A 271 -28.23 -4.32 -4.98
C MET A 271 -29.35 -3.31 -5.06
N ASP A 272 -30.14 -3.12 -3.99
CA ASP A 272 -31.15 -2.08 -3.96
C ASP A 272 -30.55 -0.66 -4.00
N ALA A 273 -31.38 0.33 -4.37
CA ALA A 273 -30.88 1.68 -4.63
C ALA A 273 -30.34 2.40 -3.38
N ALA A 274 -30.86 2.10 -2.19
CA ALA A 274 -30.43 2.74 -0.95
C ALA A 274 -29.06 2.19 -0.53
N GLU A 275 -28.91 0.87 -0.54
CA GLU A 275 -27.64 0.19 -0.25
C GLU A 275 -26.58 0.57 -1.28
N PHE A 276 -26.91 0.61 -2.56
CA PHE A 276 -26.00 1.04 -3.62
C PHE A 276 -25.51 2.47 -3.41
N ARG A 277 -26.40 3.37 -2.98
CA ARG A 277 -26.03 4.76 -2.63
C ARG A 277 -24.98 4.82 -1.53
N VAL A 278 -25.08 3.99 -0.50
CA VAL A 278 -24.09 3.92 0.58
C VAL A 278 -22.69 3.59 0.02
N ARG A 279 -22.59 2.68 -0.99
CA ARG A 279 -21.33 2.34 -1.65
C ARG A 279 -20.77 3.50 -2.49
N GLN A 280 -21.64 4.23 -3.16
CA GLN A 280 -21.24 5.45 -3.88
C GLN A 280 -20.73 6.53 -2.93
N GLU A 281 -21.42 6.77 -1.82
CA GLU A 281 -21.01 7.73 -0.79
C GLU A 281 -19.69 7.35 -0.15
N PHE A 282 -19.52 6.07 0.19
CA PHE A 282 -18.25 5.56 0.72
C PHE A 282 -17.08 5.81 -0.26
N ALA A 283 -17.23 5.45 -1.54
CA ALA A 283 -16.19 5.69 -2.54
C ALA A 283 -15.86 7.18 -2.70
N TYR A 284 -16.87 8.03 -2.66
CA TYR A 284 -16.70 9.48 -2.73
C TYR A 284 -15.94 10.04 -1.52
N GLU A 285 -16.34 9.65 -0.31
CA GLU A 285 -15.69 10.13 0.92
C GLU A 285 -14.24 9.63 1.03
N ALA A 286 -13.96 8.39 0.67
CA ALA A 286 -12.61 7.85 0.63
C ALA A 286 -11.74 8.66 -0.35
N CYS A 287 -12.23 8.97 -1.55
CA CYS A 287 -11.53 9.83 -2.51
C CYS A 287 -11.30 11.24 -1.96
N ASN A 288 -12.28 11.82 -1.26
CA ASN A 288 -12.12 13.13 -0.63
C ASN A 288 -11.07 13.15 0.48
N MET A 289 -11.03 12.11 1.34
CA MET A 289 -10.01 11.98 2.37
C MET A 289 -8.60 11.95 1.74
N MET A 290 -8.42 11.13 0.73
CA MET A 290 -7.12 11.00 0.06
C MET A 290 -6.73 12.27 -0.69
N ARG A 291 -7.70 13.01 -1.24
CA ARG A 291 -7.45 14.29 -1.92
C ARG A 291 -6.98 15.39 -0.98
N ARG A 292 -7.48 15.43 0.25
CA ARG A 292 -7.14 16.47 1.26
C ARG A 292 -5.74 16.28 1.85
N ARG A 293 -5.08 15.17 1.54
CA ARG A 293 -3.76 14.88 2.06
C ARG A 293 -2.72 15.84 1.45
N THR A 294 -2.05 16.61 2.29
CA THR A 294 -0.84 17.35 1.90
C THR A 294 0.32 16.35 1.89
N LEU A 295 0.99 16.24 0.75
CA LEU A 295 2.15 15.36 0.62
C LEU A 295 3.27 15.80 1.58
N ASN A 296 3.84 14.84 2.30
CA ASN A 296 4.95 15.07 3.23
C ASN A 296 4.66 16.10 4.33
N SER A 297 3.39 16.22 4.76
CA SER A 297 3.00 17.14 5.84
C SER A 297 3.78 16.91 7.14
N GLU A 298 4.27 15.70 7.35
CA GLU A 298 5.06 15.29 8.50
C GLU A 298 6.50 15.83 8.44
N LEU A 299 7.02 16.11 7.24
CA LEU A 299 8.42 16.50 7.02
C LEU A 299 8.65 18.00 7.03
N TRP A 300 7.74 18.79 6.48
CA TRP A 300 7.95 20.22 6.33
C TRP A 300 8.34 20.94 7.63
N PRO A 301 7.72 20.61 8.79
CA PRO A 301 8.11 21.24 10.05
C PRO A 301 9.54 20.92 10.50
N SER A 302 10.07 19.73 10.19
CA SER A 302 11.46 19.37 10.55
C SER A 302 12.51 20.13 9.72
N PHE A 303 12.11 20.66 8.57
CA PHE A 303 12.93 21.57 7.74
C PHE A 303 12.59 23.06 7.97
N GLY A 304 11.89 23.38 9.06
CA GLY A 304 11.58 24.74 9.49
C GLY A 304 10.46 25.42 8.70
N ILE A 305 9.65 24.65 7.97
CA ILE A 305 8.55 25.16 7.15
C ILE A 305 7.23 24.63 7.67
N SER A 306 6.31 25.51 8.04
CA SER A 306 4.99 25.10 8.47
C SER A 306 4.15 24.59 7.30
N ASN A 307 3.22 23.67 7.57
CA ASN A 307 2.29 23.17 6.57
C ASN A 307 1.45 24.30 5.93
N ALA A 308 1.09 25.32 6.70
CA ALA A 308 0.36 26.48 6.19
C ALA A 308 1.19 27.30 5.18
N GLU A 309 2.51 27.42 5.38
CA GLU A 309 3.40 28.07 4.42
C GLU A 309 3.50 27.26 3.13
N ILE A 310 3.60 25.93 3.23
CA ILE A 310 3.61 25.05 2.05
C ILE A 310 2.28 25.09 1.29
N GLU A 311 1.16 25.04 1.98
CA GLU A 311 -0.18 25.16 1.37
C GLU A 311 -0.35 26.49 0.62
N ALA A 312 0.18 27.58 1.19
CA ALA A 312 0.16 28.89 0.55
C ALA A 312 1.10 28.99 -0.66
N LEU A 313 2.18 28.20 -0.66
CA LEU A 313 3.21 28.20 -1.71
C LEU A 313 2.95 27.20 -2.82
N LEU A 314 2.26 26.10 -2.52
CA LEU A 314 1.90 25.13 -3.55
C LEU A 314 1.13 25.89 -4.63
N PRO A 315 1.73 26.03 -5.83
CA PRO A 315 1.14 26.86 -6.87
C PRO A 315 -0.27 26.39 -7.13
N SER A 316 -1.11 27.38 -7.27
CA SER A 316 -2.50 27.27 -7.67
C SER A 316 -2.78 25.92 -8.34
N GLN A 317 -3.44 25.05 -7.59
CA GLN A 317 -4.27 23.95 -8.06
C GLN A 317 -3.75 23.02 -9.18
N GLN A 318 -2.96 23.50 -10.16
CA GLN A 318 -2.70 22.73 -11.38
C GLN A 318 -1.67 21.60 -11.27
N SER A 319 -0.57 21.78 -10.55
CA SER A 319 0.44 20.70 -10.40
C SER A 319 0.06 19.69 -9.31
N GLN A 320 -0.49 20.19 -8.20
CA GLN A 320 -1.05 19.34 -7.15
C GLN A 320 -2.27 18.59 -7.66
N GLN A 321 -3.13 19.24 -8.44
CA GLN A 321 -4.23 18.58 -9.13
C GLN A 321 -3.75 17.51 -10.10
N ARG A 322 -2.69 17.73 -10.87
CA ARG A 322 -2.13 16.72 -11.77
C ARG A 322 -1.67 15.47 -11.04
N MET A 323 -0.96 15.62 -9.93
CA MET A 323 -0.50 14.48 -9.13
C MET A 323 -1.70 13.75 -8.51
N GLN A 324 -2.61 14.47 -7.88
CA GLN A 324 -3.83 13.89 -7.31
C GLN A 324 -4.67 13.21 -8.39
N HIS A 325 -4.82 13.86 -9.56
CA HIS A 325 -5.55 13.27 -10.68
C HIS A 325 -4.90 11.97 -11.17
N LEU A 326 -3.58 11.91 -11.25
CA LEU A 326 -2.89 10.68 -11.65
C LEU A 326 -3.20 9.53 -10.69
N LEU A 327 -3.24 9.78 -9.38
CA LEU A 327 -3.62 8.80 -8.38
C LEU A 327 -5.04 8.26 -8.62
N PHE A 328 -5.98 9.12 -9.01
CA PHE A 328 -7.36 8.71 -9.29
C PHE A 328 -7.55 7.98 -10.65
N SER A 329 -6.51 7.97 -11.50
CA SER A 329 -6.54 7.23 -12.78
C SER A 329 -6.75 5.71 -12.62
N LYS A 330 -6.62 5.18 -11.42
CA LYS A 330 -6.89 3.78 -11.09
C LYS A 330 -8.27 3.58 -10.47
N ILE A 331 -8.69 4.48 -9.59
CA ILE A 331 -9.95 4.35 -8.86
C ILE A 331 -11.16 4.57 -9.77
N VAL A 332 -11.13 5.63 -10.58
CA VAL A 332 -12.30 6.02 -11.40
C VAL A 332 -12.71 4.93 -12.41
N PRO A 333 -11.78 4.29 -13.17
CA PRO A 333 -12.12 3.16 -14.04
C PRO A 333 -12.68 1.96 -13.27
N ASN A 334 -12.16 1.69 -12.06
CA ASN A 334 -12.63 0.58 -11.24
C ASN A 334 -14.05 0.85 -10.71
N CYS A 335 -14.36 2.07 -10.26
CA CYS A 335 -15.71 2.48 -9.92
C CYS A 335 -16.66 2.33 -11.11
N LYS A 336 -16.18 2.62 -12.34
CA LYS A 336 -16.95 2.40 -13.57
C LYS A 336 -17.23 0.91 -13.81
N LYS A 337 -16.23 0.04 -13.71
CA LYS A 337 -16.36 -1.42 -13.87
C LYS A 337 -17.37 -2.01 -12.87
N LEU A 338 -17.43 -1.46 -11.67
CA LEU A 338 -18.40 -1.83 -10.63
C LEU A 338 -19.81 -1.25 -10.86
N GLY A 339 -20.02 -0.46 -11.90
CA GLY A 339 -21.28 0.23 -12.17
C GLY A 339 -21.53 1.44 -11.28
N LEU A 340 -20.66 1.77 -10.32
CA LEU A 340 -20.86 2.85 -9.36
C LEU A 340 -21.02 4.23 -10.00
N LEU A 341 -20.54 4.43 -11.24
CA LEU A 341 -20.69 5.69 -11.96
C LEU A 341 -22.02 5.79 -12.72
N ASP A 342 -22.49 4.68 -13.29
CA ASP A 342 -23.53 4.69 -14.34
C ASP A 342 -24.83 4.05 -13.92
N LEU A 343 -24.78 3.10 -12.97
CA LEU A 343 -26.01 2.47 -12.47
C LEU A 343 -26.83 3.46 -11.64
N ARG A 344 -28.14 3.26 -11.64
CA ARG A 344 -29.10 4.08 -10.92
C ARG A 344 -29.14 5.53 -11.46
N ASP A 345 -28.86 6.52 -10.58
CA ASP A 345 -29.03 7.95 -10.87
C ASP A 345 -27.75 8.67 -11.32
N GLY A 346 -26.61 7.97 -11.41
CA GLY A 346 -25.34 8.58 -11.81
C GLY A 346 -24.74 9.55 -10.79
N TRP A 347 -25.17 9.51 -9.54
CA TRP A 347 -24.74 10.44 -8.50
C TRP A 347 -23.21 10.51 -8.32
N LEU A 348 -22.52 9.36 -8.27
CA LEU A 348 -21.07 9.34 -8.09
C LEU A 348 -20.34 9.96 -9.30
N ARG A 349 -20.88 9.77 -10.51
CA ARG A 349 -20.36 10.43 -11.72
C ARG A 349 -20.37 11.95 -11.57
N GLU A 350 -21.49 12.52 -11.12
CA GLU A 350 -21.60 13.97 -10.89
C GLU A 350 -20.57 14.44 -9.86
N ARG A 351 -20.43 13.73 -8.74
CA ARG A 351 -19.42 14.04 -7.71
C ARG A 351 -18.00 13.99 -8.25
N PHE A 352 -17.66 12.98 -9.06
CA PHE A 352 -16.35 12.87 -9.67
C PHE A 352 -16.11 13.94 -10.77
N GLN A 353 -17.17 14.42 -11.42
CA GLN A 353 -17.09 15.58 -12.29
C GLN A 353 -16.74 16.86 -11.51
N GLU A 354 -17.42 17.11 -10.41
CA GLU A 354 -17.14 18.25 -9.53
C GLU A 354 -15.72 18.19 -8.96
N MET A 355 -15.23 17.00 -8.66
CA MET A 355 -13.83 16.77 -8.24
C MET A 355 -12.82 16.94 -9.38
N GLY A 356 -13.25 16.97 -10.64
CA GLY A 356 -12.37 17.03 -11.80
C GLY A 356 -11.59 15.75 -12.10
N ILE A 357 -12.09 14.59 -11.62
CA ILE A 357 -11.43 13.29 -11.81
C ILE A 357 -12.15 12.36 -12.80
N ILE A 358 -13.36 12.67 -13.21
CA ILE A 358 -14.14 11.83 -14.13
C ILE A 358 -13.47 11.59 -15.49
N GLN A 359 -12.57 12.48 -15.90
CA GLN A 359 -11.81 12.35 -17.15
C GLN A 359 -10.98 11.06 -17.22
N TYR A 360 -10.73 10.39 -16.08
CA TYR A 360 -10.01 9.12 -16.00
C TYR A 360 -10.90 7.88 -16.17
N GLU A 361 -12.19 8.02 -16.34
CA GLU A 361 -13.15 6.90 -16.40
C GLU A 361 -12.84 5.83 -17.46
N ASN A 362 -12.15 6.22 -18.53
CA ASN A 362 -11.72 5.35 -19.62
C ASN A 362 -10.19 5.19 -19.66
N TRP A 363 -9.52 5.50 -18.56
CA TRP A 363 -8.07 5.34 -18.50
C TRP A 363 -7.73 3.85 -18.51
N GLU A 364 -7.20 3.38 -19.63
CA GLU A 364 -6.72 2.00 -19.75
C GLU A 364 -5.40 1.83 -19.01
N ASN A 365 -5.36 0.82 -18.20
CA ASN A 365 -4.27 0.54 -17.32
C ASN A 365 -3.21 -0.26 -18.06
N THR A 366 -2.10 0.34 -18.45
CA THR A 366 -0.93 -0.39 -18.97
C THR A 366 -0.43 -1.49 -18.01
N ALA A 367 -0.67 -1.36 -16.70
CA ALA A 367 -0.34 -2.39 -15.72
C ALA A 367 -1.32 -3.58 -15.79
N GLU A 368 -2.62 -3.39 -16.09
CA GLU A 368 -3.53 -4.50 -16.42
C GLU A 368 -3.11 -5.20 -17.71
N ALA A 369 -2.65 -4.45 -18.70
CA ALA A 369 -2.09 -5.02 -19.94
C ALA A 369 -0.81 -5.83 -19.66
N LEU A 370 0.05 -5.37 -18.73
CA LEU A 370 1.23 -6.11 -18.27
C LEU A 370 0.87 -7.34 -17.41
N THR A 371 -0.26 -7.30 -16.68
CA THR A 371 -0.68 -8.44 -15.83
C THR A 371 -1.46 -9.50 -16.59
N ILE A 372 -2.13 -9.11 -17.68
CA ILE A 372 -2.92 -10.03 -18.51
C ILE A 372 -2.04 -10.65 -19.62
N GLY A 373 -0.97 -9.99 -20.02
CA GLY A 373 -0.18 -10.40 -21.17
C GLY A 373 1.03 -11.25 -20.85
N ASP A 374 1.94 -10.80 -20.03
CA ASP A 374 3.22 -11.48 -19.81
C ASP A 374 3.62 -11.43 -18.34
N ALA A 375 3.53 -12.60 -17.71
CA ALA A 375 4.16 -12.83 -16.42
C ALA A 375 5.63 -12.41 -16.52
N VAL A 376 6.11 -11.68 -15.54
CA VAL A 376 7.53 -11.46 -15.33
C VAL A 376 8.20 -12.83 -15.38
N GLU A 377 9.00 -13.11 -16.41
CA GLU A 377 9.90 -14.25 -16.35
C GLU A 377 10.77 -14.08 -15.12
N PRO A 378 10.93 -15.11 -14.29
CA PRO A 378 11.83 -15.01 -13.15
C PRO A 378 13.20 -14.60 -13.69
N ILE A 379 13.73 -13.50 -13.17
CA ILE A 379 15.11 -13.10 -13.44
C ILE A 379 15.97 -14.14 -12.71
N HIS A 380 16.26 -15.25 -13.39
CA HIS A 380 17.27 -16.16 -12.90
C HIS A 380 18.60 -15.41 -12.83
N ALA A 381 19.10 -15.21 -11.62
CA ALA A 381 20.47 -14.81 -11.39
C ALA A 381 21.40 -15.87 -12.02
N GLY A 382 21.92 -15.60 -13.20
CA GLY A 382 22.87 -16.52 -13.83
C GLY A 382 22.88 -16.43 -15.35
N SER A 383 23.48 -15.37 -15.89
CA SER A 383 24.35 -15.43 -17.06
C SER A 383 24.94 -14.05 -17.34
N VAL A 384 25.93 -13.69 -16.54
CA VAL A 384 26.96 -12.78 -17.04
C VAL A 384 27.80 -13.65 -17.97
N GLU A 385 27.45 -13.71 -19.25
CA GLU A 385 28.37 -14.20 -20.25
C GLU A 385 29.57 -13.25 -20.33
N SER A 386 30.68 -13.76 -19.88
CA SER A 386 31.99 -13.15 -20.03
C SER A 386 32.28 -12.97 -21.53
N ALA A 387 32.20 -11.72 -21.98
CA ALA A 387 32.78 -11.31 -23.24
C ALA A 387 34.31 -11.24 -23.08
N ASP A 388 34.99 -12.35 -23.21
CA ASP A 388 36.44 -12.42 -23.40
C ASP A 388 36.77 -13.61 -24.31
N SER A 389 36.95 -13.33 -25.60
CA SER A 389 37.87 -14.01 -26.49
C SER A 389 37.77 -13.41 -27.91
N ALA A 390 38.37 -12.24 -28.10
CA ALA A 390 38.82 -11.83 -29.41
C ALA A 390 40.20 -12.47 -29.62
N GLY A 391 40.23 -13.61 -30.32
CA GLY A 391 41.47 -14.23 -30.86
C GLY A 391 41.95 -13.45 -32.09
N PRO A 392 43.25 -13.50 -32.41
CA PRO A 392 43.86 -12.60 -33.38
C PRO A 392 43.58 -13.01 -34.81
N VAL A 393 43.27 -12.01 -35.63
CA VAL A 393 43.23 -12.14 -37.10
C VAL A 393 44.66 -12.16 -37.61
N THR A 394 45.09 -13.26 -38.21
CA THR A 394 46.30 -13.35 -39.03
C THR A 394 45.95 -13.39 -40.51
N SER A 395 46.64 -12.51 -41.24
CA SER A 395 46.91 -12.36 -42.68
C SER A 395 45.71 -12.31 -43.61
#